data_84b317c63453eac6198af890d1463904
#
_entry.id   84b317c63453eac6198af890d1463904
#
_cell.length_a   1.000
_cell.length_b   1.000
_cell.length_c   1.000
_cell.angle_alpha   90.00
_cell.angle_beta   90.00
_cell.angle_gamma   90.00
#
_symmetry.space_group_name_H-M   'P 1'
#
loop_
_entity.id
_entity.type
_entity.pdbx_description
1 polymer ?
#
loop_
_entity_poly.entity_id
_entity_poly.type
_entity_poly.pdbx_seq_one_letter_code
_entity_poly.pdbx_strand_id
1 'polypeptide(L)'
;VRIKDAALVAAAKLSNRYIGDRFLPDKAIDLVDESAARLRTEIDSLPAELDEVSRKVLQLEIEREALKKETDAGSKARLQSIEKELTEKNRDLQALKTRWESEKNSVSKLRKIRQQIEEVKQKIEQSERAYDLNKVAELRYGELPRLERELQLEQQHLGKKQNESRLLKEEVDEEDIAAVVSRWTGIPVTRLVEGEMEKLLKLDELLHRRVVGQEQAVTAVAD
;
A
#
# COMPACT_ATOMS: atom_id res chain seq x y z
N VAL A 1 7.09 8.14 3.59
CA VAL A 1 6.68 7.30 2.45
C VAL A 1 7.77 7.37 1.41
N ARG A 2 8.15 6.23 0.83
CA ARG A 2 9.10 6.16 -0.28
C ARG A 2 8.32 6.07 -1.59
N ILE A 3 8.85 6.69 -2.63
CA ILE A 3 8.27 6.67 -3.97
C ILE A 3 9.22 5.87 -4.87
N LYS A 4 8.70 4.85 -5.56
CA LYS A 4 9.50 4.09 -6.53
C LYS A 4 9.67 4.89 -7.82
N ASP A 5 10.79 4.70 -8.52
CA ASP A 5 11.03 5.36 -9.80
C ASP A 5 9.94 5.02 -10.84
N ALA A 6 9.45 3.77 -10.82
CA ALA A 6 8.31 3.36 -11.66
C ALA A 6 7.05 4.20 -11.39
N ALA A 7 6.77 4.56 -10.12
CA ALA A 7 5.65 5.43 -9.77
C ALA A 7 5.80 6.85 -10.34
N LEU A 8 7.02 7.41 -10.34
CA LEU A 8 7.29 8.72 -10.94
C LEU A 8 7.06 8.70 -12.46
N VAL A 9 7.52 7.66 -13.12
CA VAL A 9 7.30 7.46 -14.56
C VAL A 9 5.81 7.28 -14.85
N ALA A 10 5.10 6.49 -14.06
CA ALA A 10 3.66 6.30 -14.18
C ALA A 10 2.89 7.62 -13.96
N ALA A 11 3.26 8.40 -12.94
CA ALA A 11 2.64 9.70 -12.68
C ALA A 11 2.77 10.66 -13.87
N ALA A 12 3.96 10.75 -14.47
CA ALA A 12 4.18 11.57 -15.66
C ALA A 12 3.36 11.08 -16.87
N LYS A 13 3.39 9.77 -17.15
CA LYS A 13 2.66 9.18 -18.30
C LYS A 13 1.14 9.26 -18.14
N LEU A 14 0.63 8.81 -16.98
CA LEU A 14 -0.82 8.75 -16.75
C LEU A 14 -1.43 10.15 -16.62
N SER A 15 -0.73 11.09 -15.94
CA SER A 15 -1.22 12.46 -15.89
C SER A 15 -1.26 13.13 -17.26
N ASN A 16 -0.23 12.93 -18.08
CA ASN A 16 -0.20 13.50 -19.42
C ASN A 16 -1.34 12.99 -20.29
N ARG A 17 -1.68 11.73 -20.16
CA ARG A 17 -2.66 11.04 -21.00
C ARG A 17 -4.12 11.26 -20.56
N TYR A 18 -4.38 11.20 -19.26
CA TYR A 18 -5.74 11.13 -18.72
C TYR A 18 -6.21 12.39 -18.01
N ILE A 19 -5.31 13.34 -17.69
CA ILE A 19 -5.63 14.60 -17.02
C ILE A 19 -5.39 15.76 -17.98
N GLY A 20 -6.46 16.28 -18.58
CA GLY A 20 -6.41 17.36 -19.59
C GLY A 20 -6.37 18.76 -19.00
N ASP A 21 -6.92 18.96 -17.80
CA ASP A 21 -7.21 20.28 -17.23
C ASP A 21 -6.00 20.96 -16.57
N ARG A 22 -4.86 20.28 -16.51
CA ARG A 22 -3.63 20.77 -15.86
C ARG A 22 -2.41 20.50 -16.71
N PHE A 23 -1.31 21.20 -16.44
CA PHE A 23 -0.05 21.09 -17.17
C PHE A 23 0.99 20.27 -16.40
N LEU A 24 1.92 19.66 -17.14
CA LEU A 24 3.13 19.10 -16.56
C LEU A 24 4.11 20.24 -16.20
N PRO A 25 4.89 20.11 -15.12
CA PRO A 25 5.02 18.94 -14.22
C PRO A 25 3.96 18.87 -13.11
N ASP A 26 3.18 19.91 -12.86
CA ASP A 26 2.34 20.08 -11.67
C ASP A 26 1.37 18.93 -11.46
N LYS A 27 0.66 18.51 -12.51
CA LYS A 27 -0.29 17.40 -12.41
C LYS A 27 0.35 16.04 -12.05
N ALA A 28 1.62 15.84 -12.42
CA ALA A 28 2.35 14.63 -12.04
C ALA A 28 2.80 14.69 -10.57
N ILE A 29 3.21 15.87 -10.10
CA ILE A 29 3.58 16.13 -8.72
C ILE A 29 2.36 15.95 -7.81
N ASP A 30 1.20 16.49 -8.19
CA ASP A 30 -0.06 16.34 -7.45
C ASP A 30 -0.46 14.87 -7.29
N LEU A 31 -0.31 14.03 -8.35
CA LEU A 31 -0.58 12.60 -8.27
C LEU A 31 0.34 11.88 -7.29
N VAL A 32 1.63 12.22 -7.31
CA VAL A 32 2.61 11.63 -6.40
C VAL A 32 2.29 12.03 -4.96
N ASP A 33 1.96 13.30 -4.72
CA ASP A 33 1.65 13.80 -3.39
C ASP A 33 0.35 13.18 -2.84
N GLU A 34 -0.71 13.13 -3.63
CA GLU A 34 -1.98 12.48 -3.26
C GLU A 34 -1.79 10.99 -2.96
N SER A 35 -1.02 10.28 -3.80
CA SER A 35 -0.73 8.85 -3.58
C SER A 35 0.10 8.63 -2.31
N ALA A 36 1.07 9.50 -2.04
CA ALA A 36 1.87 9.45 -0.82
C ALA A 36 1.05 9.79 0.43
N ALA A 37 0.16 10.77 0.36
CA ALA A 37 -0.76 11.14 1.44
C ALA A 37 -1.74 10.01 1.75
N ARG A 38 -2.29 9.36 0.71
CA ARG A 38 -3.16 8.21 0.84
C ARG A 38 -2.46 7.03 1.53
N LEU A 39 -1.28 6.65 1.03
CA LEU A 39 -0.50 5.57 1.62
C LEU A 39 -0.14 5.87 3.08
N ARG A 40 0.19 7.12 3.41
CA ARG A 40 0.42 7.54 4.80
C ARG A 40 -0.82 7.35 5.66
N THR A 41 -1.99 7.72 5.15
CA THR A 41 -3.25 7.53 5.85
C THR A 41 -3.56 6.04 6.05
N GLU A 42 -3.28 5.20 5.05
CA GLU A 42 -3.43 3.74 5.15
C GLU A 42 -2.49 3.12 6.20
N ILE A 43 -1.25 3.59 6.31
CA ILE A 43 -0.30 3.14 7.35
C ILE A 43 -0.78 3.54 8.77
N ASP A 44 -1.38 4.72 8.90
CA ASP A 44 -1.85 5.24 10.19
C ASP A 44 -3.25 4.72 10.57
N SER A 45 -4.03 4.21 9.62
CA SER A 45 -5.37 3.64 9.82
C SER A 45 -5.35 2.14 10.11
N LEU A 46 -6.50 1.62 10.57
CA LEU A 46 -6.69 0.18 10.72
C LEU A 46 -6.84 -0.48 9.34
N PRO A 47 -6.14 -1.59 9.07
CA PRO A 47 -6.35 -2.36 7.84
C PRO A 47 -7.81 -2.82 7.71
N ALA A 48 -8.31 -2.87 6.47
CA ALA A 48 -9.69 -3.26 6.19
C ALA A 48 -10.05 -4.64 6.77
N GLU A 49 -9.14 -5.60 6.67
CA GLU A 49 -9.31 -6.94 7.25
C GLU A 49 -9.50 -6.91 8.76
N LEU A 50 -8.72 -6.09 9.46
CA LEU A 50 -8.81 -5.93 10.91
C LEU A 50 -10.11 -5.24 11.32
N ASP A 51 -10.53 -4.22 10.57
CA ASP A 51 -11.79 -3.49 10.80
C ASP A 51 -12.99 -4.41 10.59
N GLU A 52 -13.00 -5.24 9.54
CA GLU A 52 -14.07 -6.20 9.26
C GLU A 52 -14.24 -7.22 10.38
N VAL A 53 -13.12 -7.85 10.82
CA VAL A 53 -13.15 -8.82 11.93
C VAL A 53 -13.60 -8.13 13.23
N SER A 54 -13.11 -6.92 13.49
CA SER A 54 -13.50 -6.15 14.68
C SER A 54 -14.99 -5.82 14.71
N ARG A 55 -15.56 -5.39 13.58
CA ARG A 55 -17.00 -5.14 13.45
C ARG A 55 -17.82 -6.41 13.65
N LYS A 56 -17.33 -7.54 13.13
CA LYS A 56 -18.00 -8.84 13.32
C LYS A 56 -18.00 -9.27 14.77
N VAL A 57 -16.88 -9.11 15.48
CA VAL A 57 -16.80 -9.37 16.92
C VAL A 57 -17.78 -8.48 17.67
N LEU A 58 -17.82 -7.18 17.40
CA LEU A 58 -18.77 -6.26 18.04
C LEU A 58 -20.22 -6.65 17.79
N GLN A 59 -20.57 -7.05 16.57
CA GLN A 59 -21.92 -7.52 16.23
C GLN A 59 -22.29 -8.76 17.05
N LEU A 60 -21.39 -9.74 17.15
CA LEU A 60 -21.62 -10.96 17.93
C LEU A 60 -21.72 -10.68 19.43
N GLU A 61 -20.95 -9.71 19.94
CA GLU A 61 -21.06 -9.28 21.34
C GLU A 61 -22.40 -8.65 21.64
N ILE A 62 -22.93 -7.80 20.77
CA ILE A 62 -24.27 -7.20 20.91
C ILE A 62 -25.34 -8.30 20.88
N GLU A 63 -25.24 -9.24 19.92
CA GLU A 63 -26.19 -10.36 19.83
C GLU A 63 -26.14 -11.24 21.09
N ARG A 64 -24.94 -11.52 21.62
CA ARG A 64 -24.76 -12.26 22.86
C ARG A 64 -25.42 -11.59 24.03
N GLU A 65 -25.24 -10.27 24.20
CA GLU A 65 -25.88 -9.53 25.32
C GLU A 65 -27.41 -9.45 25.19
N ALA A 66 -27.94 -9.43 23.97
CA ALA A 66 -29.39 -9.51 23.73
C ALA A 66 -29.95 -10.89 24.13
N LEU A 67 -29.30 -11.97 23.67
CA LEU A 67 -29.73 -13.34 23.93
C LEU A 67 -29.63 -13.78 25.41
N LYS A 68 -28.70 -13.18 26.17
CA LYS A 68 -28.61 -13.42 27.62
C LYS A 68 -29.87 -13.04 28.40
N LYS A 69 -30.69 -12.15 27.85
CA LYS A 69 -31.97 -11.70 28.47
C LYS A 69 -33.13 -12.63 28.14
N GLU A 70 -32.95 -13.53 27.18
CA GLU A 70 -33.95 -14.48 26.74
C GLU A 70 -33.79 -15.83 27.47
N THR A 71 -34.90 -16.49 27.75
CA THR A 71 -34.90 -17.71 28.57
C THR A 71 -35.29 -18.96 27.81
N ASP A 72 -35.72 -18.83 26.57
CA ASP A 72 -36.17 -19.96 25.73
C ASP A 72 -35.02 -20.87 25.28
N ALA A 73 -35.33 -22.10 24.92
CA ALA A 73 -34.33 -23.12 24.54
C ALA A 73 -33.58 -22.79 23.24
N GLY A 74 -34.24 -22.11 22.29
CA GLY A 74 -33.64 -21.70 21.03
C GLY A 74 -32.56 -20.65 21.25
N SER A 75 -32.85 -19.62 22.06
CA SER A 75 -31.93 -18.55 22.42
C SER A 75 -30.71 -19.07 23.20
N LYS A 76 -30.89 -20.08 24.05
CA LYS A 76 -29.76 -20.74 24.74
C LYS A 76 -28.83 -21.50 23.78
N ALA A 77 -29.40 -22.22 22.82
CA ALA A 77 -28.59 -22.93 21.80
C ALA A 77 -27.85 -21.93 20.92
N ARG A 78 -28.47 -20.83 20.51
CA ARG A 78 -27.84 -19.75 19.73
C ARG A 78 -26.74 -19.07 20.53
N LEU A 79 -26.95 -18.80 21.83
CA LEU A 79 -25.94 -18.24 22.73
C LEU A 79 -24.66 -19.09 22.75
N GLN A 80 -24.78 -20.42 22.89
CA GLN A 80 -23.63 -21.32 22.87
C GLN A 80 -22.88 -21.29 21.52
N SER A 81 -23.60 -21.16 20.41
CA SER A 81 -22.97 -21.02 19.10
C SER A 81 -22.18 -19.71 18.99
N ILE A 82 -22.78 -18.60 19.42
CA ILE A 82 -22.15 -17.27 19.41
C ILE A 82 -20.92 -17.24 20.30
N GLU A 83 -20.92 -17.87 21.46
CA GLU A 83 -19.76 -17.92 22.34
C GLU A 83 -18.57 -18.64 21.69
N LYS A 84 -18.82 -19.70 20.91
CA LYS A 84 -17.79 -20.38 20.14
C LYS A 84 -17.27 -19.48 19.01
N GLU A 85 -18.18 -18.88 18.23
CA GLU A 85 -17.82 -17.95 17.15
C GLU A 85 -17.03 -16.75 17.68
N LEU A 86 -17.40 -16.19 18.83
CA LEU A 86 -16.68 -15.11 19.49
C LEU A 86 -15.28 -15.53 19.92
N THR A 87 -15.12 -16.75 20.44
CA THR A 87 -13.80 -17.25 20.84
C THR A 87 -12.87 -17.37 19.65
N GLU A 88 -13.36 -17.91 18.52
CA GLU A 88 -12.58 -18.02 17.27
C GLU A 88 -12.25 -16.62 16.70
N LYS A 89 -13.27 -15.76 16.56
CA LYS A 89 -13.08 -14.42 16.00
C LYS A 89 -12.21 -13.51 16.86
N ASN A 90 -12.28 -13.62 18.18
CA ASN A 90 -11.38 -12.91 19.09
C ASN A 90 -9.94 -13.40 18.94
N ARG A 91 -9.71 -14.69 18.71
CA ARG A 91 -8.38 -15.23 18.43
C ARG A 91 -7.82 -14.68 17.12
N ASP A 92 -8.64 -14.68 16.04
CA ASP A 92 -8.26 -14.12 14.76
C ASP A 92 -7.95 -12.62 14.87
N LEU A 93 -8.82 -11.87 15.56
CA LEU A 93 -8.63 -10.44 15.82
C LEU A 93 -7.32 -10.15 16.54
N GLN A 94 -7.02 -10.92 17.59
CA GLN A 94 -5.78 -10.75 18.36
C GLN A 94 -4.54 -11.07 17.52
N ALA A 95 -4.60 -12.11 16.69
CA ALA A 95 -3.51 -12.48 15.80
C ALA A 95 -3.25 -11.39 14.75
N LEU A 96 -4.29 -10.90 14.08
CA LEU A 96 -4.21 -9.81 13.11
C LEU A 96 -3.70 -8.51 13.75
N LYS A 97 -4.19 -8.18 14.96
CA LYS A 97 -3.78 -6.98 15.69
C LYS A 97 -2.29 -7.03 16.07
N THR A 98 -1.82 -8.15 16.59
CA THR A 98 -0.41 -8.34 16.93
C THR A 98 0.48 -8.24 15.70
N ARG A 99 0.03 -8.81 14.57
CA ARG A 99 0.73 -8.73 13.30
C ARG A 99 0.80 -7.29 12.80
N TRP A 100 -0.31 -6.59 12.76
CA TRP A 100 -0.39 -5.18 12.36
C TRP A 100 0.50 -4.28 13.23
N GLU A 101 0.44 -4.43 14.56
CA GLU A 101 1.29 -3.66 15.48
C GLU A 101 2.79 -3.94 15.23
N SER A 102 3.15 -5.20 14.98
CA SER A 102 4.53 -5.58 14.63
C SER A 102 4.98 -4.92 13.31
N GLU A 103 4.14 -4.96 12.27
CA GLU A 103 4.44 -4.32 10.99
C GLU A 103 4.55 -2.80 11.13
N LYS A 104 3.61 -2.16 11.83
CA LYS A 104 3.61 -0.72 12.09
C LYS A 104 4.87 -0.27 12.86
N ASN A 105 5.29 -1.05 13.85
CA ASN A 105 6.50 -0.77 14.60
C ASN A 105 7.76 -0.88 13.72
N SER A 106 7.84 -1.90 12.85
CA SER A 106 8.96 -2.04 11.90
C SER A 106 9.01 -0.89 10.90
N VAL A 107 7.88 -0.49 10.33
CA VAL A 107 7.79 0.68 9.43
C VAL A 107 8.23 1.97 10.16
N SER A 108 7.78 2.15 11.40
CA SER A 108 8.19 3.31 12.23
C SER A 108 9.69 3.33 12.49
N LYS A 109 10.30 2.18 12.79
CA LYS A 109 11.75 2.05 12.98
C LYS A 109 12.52 2.41 11.70
N LEU A 110 12.13 1.83 10.57
CA LEU A 110 12.75 2.15 9.29
C LEU A 110 12.70 3.64 8.97
N ARG A 111 11.58 4.29 9.23
CA ARG A 111 11.42 5.73 9.06
C ARG A 111 12.38 6.52 9.94
N LYS A 112 12.51 6.14 11.21
CA LYS A 112 13.45 6.79 12.15
C LYS A 112 14.90 6.63 11.70
N ILE A 113 15.30 5.41 11.29
CA ILE A 113 16.67 5.15 10.82
C ILE A 113 16.96 5.98 9.56
N ARG A 114 16.05 6.04 8.60
CA ARG A 114 16.20 6.87 7.40
C ARG A 114 16.35 8.37 7.75
N GLN A 115 15.56 8.85 8.68
CA GLN A 115 15.68 10.25 9.15
C GLN A 115 17.05 10.50 9.78
N GLN A 116 17.54 9.59 10.62
CA GLN A 116 18.88 9.68 11.22
C GLN A 116 20.00 9.69 10.17
N ILE A 117 19.88 8.83 9.15
CA ILE A 117 20.83 8.84 8.02
C ILE A 117 20.86 10.20 7.33
N GLU A 118 19.70 10.80 7.09
CA GLU A 118 19.60 12.11 6.46
C GLU A 118 20.18 13.22 7.34
N GLU A 119 19.91 13.19 8.63
CA GLU A 119 20.49 14.12 9.61
C GLU A 119 22.03 13.99 9.68
N VAL A 120 22.56 12.77 9.63
CA VAL A 120 24.02 12.52 9.59
C VAL A 120 24.62 13.04 8.29
N LYS A 121 23.99 12.83 7.14
CA LYS A 121 24.45 13.38 5.88
C LYS A 121 24.49 14.91 5.89
N GLN A 122 23.47 15.55 6.42
CA GLN A 122 23.46 17.02 6.58
C GLN A 122 24.58 17.51 7.51
N LYS A 123 24.82 16.80 8.62
CA LYS A 123 25.94 17.10 9.53
C LYS A 123 27.31 16.94 8.85
N ILE A 124 27.48 15.93 8.01
CA ILE A 124 28.70 15.75 7.22
C ILE A 124 28.91 16.97 6.31
N GLU A 125 27.89 17.36 5.55
CA GLU A 125 27.96 18.50 4.67
C GLU A 125 28.30 19.83 5.40
N GLN A 126 27.66 20.03 6.56
CA GLN A 126 27.94 21.20 7.41
C GLN A 126 29.40 21.19 7.93
N SER A 127 29.89 20.02 8.38
CA SER A 127 31.26 19.86 8.88
C SER A 127 32.30 20.01 7.77
N GLU A 128 32.01 19.56 6.54
CA GLU A 128 32.83 19.80 5.35
C GLU A 128 32.95 21.29 5.03
N ARG A 129 31.83 22.03 5.07
CA ARG A 129 31.84 23.48 4.88
C ARG A 129 32.61 24.23 5.99
N ALA A 130 32.63 23.67 7.21
CA ALA A 130 33.38 24.20 8.35
C ALA A 130 34.87 23.76 8.39
N TYR A 131 35.32 22.93 7.41
CA TYR A 131 36.66 22.31 7.38
C TYR A 131 37.02 21.46 8.62
N ASP A 132 36.00 20.92 9.33
CA ASP A 132 36.21 20.00 10.45
C ASP A 132 36.35 18.55 9.94
N LEU A 133 37.55 18.25 9.41
CA LEU A 133 37.82 16.94 8.79
C LEU A 133 37.75 15.77 9.77
N ASN A 134 38.02 16.02 11.07
CA ASN A 134 37.94 14.94 12.08
C ASN A 134 36.49 14.51 12.27
N LYS A 135 35.61 15.47 12.40
CA LYS A 135 34.17 15.19 12.56
C LYS A 135 33.55 14.57 11.28
N VAL A 136 33.99 15.02 10.13
CA VAL A 136 33.61 14.38 8.83
C VAL A 136 34.02 12.93 8.81
N ALA A 137 35.24 12.60 9.21
CA ALA A 137 35.74 11.22 9.24
C ALA A 137 34.96 10.35 10.21
N GLU A 138 34.67 10.84 11.43
CA GLU A 138 33.86 10.13 12.43
C GLU A 138 32.45 9.82 11.91
N LEU A 139 31.76 10.81 11.35
CA LEU A 139 30.40 10.64 10.83
C LEU A 139 30.36 9.74 9.59
N ARG A 140 31.29 9.94 8.63
CA ARG A 140 31.31 9.24 7.34
C ARG A 140 31.75 7.77 7.48
N TYR A 141 32.73 7.48 8.33
CA TYR A 141 33.28 6.13 8.46
C TYR A 141 32.80 5.38 9.72
N GLY A 142 32.21 6.08 10.68
CA GLY A 142 31.65 5.49 11.91
C GLY A 142 30.14 5.41 11.90
N GLU A 143 29.48 6.54 11.98
CA GLU A 143 28.04 6.61 12.24
C GLU A 143 27.19 6.24 11.03
N LEU A 144 27.50 6.79 9.85
CA LEU A 144 26.73 6.51 8.62
C LEU A 144 26.71 5.02 8.25
N PRO A 145 27.85 4.29 8.19
CA PRO A 145 27.83 2.86 7.87
C PRO A 145 27.12 2.01 8.93
N ARG A 146 27.09 2.44 10.18
CA ARG A 146 26.33 1.77 11.23
C ARG A 146 24.85 1.84 10.98
N LEU A 147 24.33 3.05 10.69
CA LEU A 147 22.93 3.27 10.41
C LEU A 147 22.49 2.58 9.10
N GLU A 148 23.35 2.56 8.08
CA GLU A 148 23.07 1.85 6.83
C GLU A 148 22.96 0.34 7.03
N ARG A 149 23.81 -0.25 7.85
CA ARG A 149 23.71 -1.68 8.23
C ARG A 149 22.44 -1.97 9.03
N GLU A 150 22.08 -1.10 9.96
CA GLU A 150 20.84 -1.23 10.73
C GLU A 150 19.61 -1.14 9.82
N LEU A 151 19.61 -0.22 8.85
CA LEU A 151 18.57 -0.11 7.84
C LEU A 151 18.45 -1.40 7.03
N GLN A 152 19.58 -1.95 6.57
CA GLN A 152 19.61 -3.18 5.77
C GLN A 152 19.08 -4.38 6.55
N LEU A 153 19.44 -4.52 7.84
CA LEU A 153 18.95 -5.59 8.71
C LEU A 153 17.43 -5.50 8.90
N GLU A 154 16.90 -4.31 9.18
CA GLU A 154 15.47 -4.13 9.38
C GLU A 154 14.68 -4.36 8.07
N GLN A 155 15.23 -3.96 6.92
CA GLN A 155 14.66 -4.28 5.61
C GLN A 155 14.63 -5.79 5.33
N GLN A 156 15.70 -6.52 5.67
CA GLN A 156 15.72 -7.99 5.53
C GLN A 156 14.73 -8.67 6.47
N HIS A 157 14.56 -8.15 7.68
CA HIS A 157 13.54 -8.64 8.61
C HIS A 157 12.12 -8.50 8.06
N LEU A 158 11.82 -7.36 7.47
CA LEU A 158 10.55 -7.14 6.78
C LEU A 158 10.42 -8.01 5.52
N GLY A 159 11.48 -8.17 4.73
CA GLY A 159 11.49 -8.99 3.52
C GLY A 159 11.26 -10.48 3.78
N LYS A 160 11.79 -11.03 4.86
CA LYS A 160 11.57 -12.45 5.25
C LYS A 160 10.13 -12.74 5.67
N LYS A 161 9.41 -11.76 6.18
CA LYS A 161 7.97 -11.85 6.50
C LYS A 161 7.06 -11.71 5.25
N GLN A 162 7.64 -11.47 4.08
CA GLN A 162 6.93 -11.16 2.83
C GLN A 162 6.19 -12.34 2.18
N ASN A 163 6.42 -13.59 2.61
CA ASN A 163 5.74 -14.76 2.06
C ASN A 163 4.28 -14.94 2.54
N GLU A 164 3.82 -14.09 3.47
CA GLU A 164 2.44 -14.03 3.92
C GLU A 164 1.91 -12.62 3.68
N SER A 165 0.76 -12.46 3.07
CA SER A 165 0.14 -11.19 2.64
C SER A 165 0.42 -10.01 3.60
N ARG A 166 1.11 -8.99 3.12
CA ARG A 166 1.47 -7.78 3.88
C ARG A 166 0.21 -6.97 4.17
N LEU A 167 0.00 -6.59 5.44
CA LEU A 167 -1.10 -5.71 5.83
C LEU A 167 -0.81 -4.23 5.54
N LEU A 168 0.48 -3.83 5.57
CA LEU A 168 0.91 -2.46 5.37
C LEU A 168 1.88 -2.34 4.18
N LYS A 169 1.55 -1.46 3.23
CA LYS A 169 2.41 -1.06 2.13
C LYS A 169 3.31 0.10 2.58
N GLU A 170 4.57 0.15 2.16
CA GLU A 170 5.55 1.14 2.63
C GLU A 170 5.95 2.13 1.51
N GLU A 171 5.82 1.71 0.25
CA GLU A 171 6.29 2.45 -0.91
C GLU A 171 5.15 2.68 -1.88
N VAL A 172 5.10 3.89 -2.46
CA VAL A 172 4.19 4.21 -3.56
C VAL A 172 4.70 3.54 -4.82
N ASP A 173 3.86 2.77 -5.48
CA ASP A 173 4.15 2.16 -6.78
C ASP A 173 3.21 2.66 -7.89
N GLU A 174 3.33 2.06 -9.06
CA GLU A 174 2.55 2.40 -10.25
C GLU A 174 1.05 2.20 -10.05
N GLU A 175 0.66 1.17 -9.30
CA GLU A 175 -0.75 0.86 -9.02
C GLU A 175 -1.41 1.93 -8.14
N ASP A 176 -0.67 2.50 -7.18
CA ASP A 176 -1.17 3.57 -6.31
C ASP A 176 -1.44 4.84 -7.13
N ILE A 177 -0.55 5.18 -8.06
CA ILE A 177 -0.73 6.30 -8.98
C ILE A 177 -1.96 6.05 -9.87
N ALA A 178 -2.07 4.86 -10.46
CA ALA A 178 -3.22 4.49 -11.29
C ALA A 178 -4.54 4.53 -10.51
N ALA A 179 -4.54 4.13 -9.23
CA ALA A 179 -5.71 4.23 -8.37
C ALA A 179 -6.16 5.68 -8.13
N VAL A 180 -5.22 6.62 -7.97
CA VAL A 180 -5.54 8.05 -7.83
C VAL A 180 -6.08 8.61 -9.15
N VAL A 181 -5.42 8.31 -10.27
CA VAL A 181 -5.91 8.71 -11.61
C VAL A 181 -7.30 8.17 -11.87
N SER A 182 -7.55 6.91 -11.54
CA SER A 182 -8.89 6.30 -11.68
C SER A 182 -9.95 7.04 -10.88
N ARG A 183 -9.62 7.47 -9.66
CA ARG A 183 -10.53 8.25 -8.82
C ARG A 183 -10.83 9.62 -9.41
N TRP A 184 -9.83 10.29 -9.97
CA TRP A 184 -10.01 11.64 -10.55
C TRP A 184 -10.75 11.62 -11.88
N THR A 185 -10.47 10.60 -12.71
CA THR A 185 -11.00 10.51 -14.08
C THR A 185 -12.22 9.62 -14.23
N GLY A 186 -12.47 8.74 -13.26
CA GLY A 186 -13.51 7.70 -13.34
C GLY A 186 -13.15 6.50 -14.25
N ILE A 187 -11.91 6.45 -14.77
CA ILE A 187 -11.44 5.35 -15.63
C ILE A 187 -10.99 4.18 -14.76
N PRO A 188 -11.44 2.93 -14.97
CA PRO A 188 -11.02 1.79 -14.15
C PRO A 188 -9.50 1.55 -14.15
N VAL A 189 -8.92 1.23 -13.00
CA VAL A 189 -7.47 1.00 -12.79
C VAL A 189 -6.91 -0.01 -13.78
N THR A 190 -7.64 -1.10 -14.04
CA THR A 190 -7.23 -2.16 -14.97
C THR A 190 -6.95 -1.64 -16.38
N ARG A 191 -7.67 -0.59 -16.81
CA ARG A 191 -7.42 0.05 -18.12
C ARG A 191 -6.21 0.98 -18.10
N LEU A 192 -5.78 1.44 -16.93
CA LEU A 192 -4.66 2.37 -16.78
C LEU A 192 -3.31 1.65 -16.74
N VAL A 193 -3.30 0.45 -16.15
CA VAL A 193 -2.07 -0.34 -15.92
C VAL A 193 -1.77 -1.29 -17.09
N GLU A 194 -2.78 -1.78 -17.79
CA GLU A 194 -2.57 -2.60 -18.98
C GLU A 194 -1.82 -1.81 -20.06
N GLY A 195 -0.65 -2.29 -20.44
CA GLY A 195 0.17 -1.70 -21.49
C GLY A 195 -0.57 -1.64 -22.82
N GLU A 196 -0.45 -0.52 -23.54
CA GLU A 196 -1.07 -0.36 -24.88
C GLU A 196 -0.65 -1.46 -25.84
N MET A 197 0.63 -1.86 -25.77
CA MET A 197 1.18 -2.91 -26.62
C MET A 197 0.43 -4.25 -26.44
N GLU A 198 0.10 -4.63 -25.17
CA GLU A 198 -0.66 -5.86 -24.94
C GLU A 198 -2.11 -5.76 -25.39
N LYS A 199 -2.70 -4.57 -25.32
CA LYS A 199 -4.06 -4.34 -25.82
C LYS A 199 -4.13 -4.39 -27.34
N LEU A 200 -3.13 -3.82 -27.98
CA LEU A 200 -3.01 -3.85 -29.44
C LEU A 200 -2.73 -5.27 -29.95
N LEU A 201 -1.84 -6.01 -29.29
CA LEU A 201 -1.56 -7.40 -29.64
C LEU A 201 -2.74 -8.37 -29.45
N LYS A 202 -3.72 -7.99 -28.62
CA LYS A 202 -4.97 -8.77 -28.40
C LYS A 202 -6.21 -8.14 -28.99
N LEU A 203 -6.04 -7.12 -29.84
CA LEU A 203 -7.15 -6.34 -30.35
C LEU A 203 -8.09 -7.18 -31.22
N ASP A 204 -7.55 -8.03 -32.06
CA ASP A 204 -8.30 -8.97 -32.89
C ASP A 204 -9.16 -9.92 -32.04
N GLU A 205 -8.59 -10.53 -30.99
CA GLU A 205 -9.33 -11.40 -30.07
C GLU A 205 -10.44 -10.66 -29.33
N LEU A 206 -10.18 -9.41 -28.91
CA LEU A 206 -11.16 -8.58 -28.22
C LEU A 206 -12.31 -8.16 -29.14
N LEU A 207 -12.01 -7.89 -30.42
CA LEU A 207 -13.00 -7.56 -31.44
C LEU A 207 -13.84 -8.79 -31.77
N HIS A 208 -13.25 -9.96 -31.98
CA HIS A 208 -13.97 -11.20 -32.24
C HIS A 208 -14.95 -11.62 -31.14
N ARG A 209 -14.68 -11.25 -29.88
CA ARG A 209 -15.64 -11.50 -28.77
C ARG A 209 -16.89 -10.63 -28.83
N ARG A 210 -16.84 -9.49 -29.53
CA ARG A 210 -17.93 -8.50 -29.61
C ARG A 210 -18.61 -8.48 -30.95
N VAL A 211 -17.88 -8.83 -32.01
CA VAL A 211 -18.36 -8.84 -33.41
C VAL A 211 -18.48 -10.27 -33.87
N VAL A 212 -19.69 -10.70 -34.14
CA VAL A 212 -19.97 -12.04 -34.67
C VAL A 212 -19.93 -11.97 -36.21
N GLY A 213 -18.99 -12.72 -36.80
CA GLY A 213 -18.70 -12.66 -38.23
C GLY A 213 -17.78 -11.50 -38.62
N GLN A 214 -17.64 -11.18 -39.88
CA GLN A 214 -16.79 -10.11 -40.44
C GLN A 214 -15.28 -10.28 -40.13
N GLU A 215 -14.76 -11.51 -40.17
CA GLU A 215 -13.36 -11.80 -39.86
C GLU A 215 -12.36 -10.95 -40.64
N GLN A 216 -12.58 -10.76 -41.93
CA GLN A 216 -11.71 -9.90 -42.77
C GLN A 216 -11.68 -8.42 -42.32
N ALA A 217 -12.82 -7.91 -41.87
CA ALA A 217 -12.90 -6.52 -41.37
C ALA A 217 -12.23 -6.39 -39.98
N VAL A 218 -12.38 -7.38 -39.10
CA VAL A 218 -11.74 -7.39 -37.77
C VAL A 218 -10.23 -7.44 -37.92
N THR A 219 -9.69 -8.32 -38.75
CA THR A 219 -8.25 -8.40 -39.03
C THR A 219 -7.70 -7.11 -39.64
N ALA A 220 -8.40 -6.52 -40.59
CA ALA A 220 -7.98 -5.27 -41.24
C ALA A 220 -7.99 -4.04 -40.29
N VAL A 221 -8.72 -4.10 -39.19
CA VAL A 221 -8.73 -3.04 -38.16
C VAL A 221 -7.69 -3.31 -37.07
N ALA A 222 -7.31 -4.58 -36.87
CA ALA A 222 -6.33 -4.98 -35.82
C ALA A 222 -4.87 -4.87 -36.33
N ASP A 223 -4.62 -4.96 -37.64
CA ASP A 223 -3.33 -4.76 -38.28
C ASP A 223 -2.99 -3.26 -38.44
#